data_e1b1454e9c6ebf2a9ef7c60dd10bd5aa
#
_entry.id   e1b1454e9c6ebf2a9ef7c60dd10bd5aa
#
_cell.length_a   1.000
_cell.length_b   1.000
_cell.length_c   1.000
_cell.angle_alpha   90.00
_cell.angle_beta   90.00
_cell.angle_gamma   90.00
#
_symmetry.space_group_name_H-M   'P 1'
#
loop_
_entity.id
_entity.type
_entity.pdbx_description
1 polymer ?
#
loop_
_entity_poly.entity_id
_entity_poly.type
_entity_poly.pdbx_seq_one_letter_code
_entity_poly.pdbx_strand_id
1 'polypeptide(L)'
;GNNRKPQNEFVYTDLSTLFPGYKYDHGVSSYRGVEKVGEGGRVWARPGMYTNVKTFDVASMHPHSIIALNLFGDRYTARFKALVDARIVIKHLAKTREKVETGKMTESEFYESQEAKDIEIIFDGAFKTYKSASSEELSNLANALKTAINSVYGLTSAKFENAFRDPRNIDNIVAKRGALFMIDLQHEVEARGGTVVHIKTDSIKVSNPTPE
;
A
#
# COMPACT_ATOMS: atom_id res chain seq x y z
N GLY A 1 8.02 25.28 16.60
CA GLY A 1 8.10 24.66 17.90
C GLY A 1 8.60 23.22 17.77
N ASN A 2 9.59 22.87 18.57
CA ASN A 2 10.21 21.55 18.58
C ASN A 2 9.18 20.49 19.01
N ASN A 3 8.53 19.85 18.06
CA ASN A 3 7.65 18.69 18.27
C ASN A 3 8.48 17.40 18.45
N ARG A 4 9.60 17.45 19.16
CA ARG A 4 10.32 16.24 19.52
C ARG A 4 9.46 15.43 20.48
N LYS A 5 9.11 14.25 20.08
CA LYS A 5 8.43 13.25 20.91
C LYS A 5 9.33 12.93 22.11
N PRO A 6 8.78 12.62 23.26
CA PRO A 6 9.58 12.23 24.42
C PRO A 6 10.52 11.07 24.04
N GLN A 7 11.78 11.19 24.41
CA GLN A 7 12.79 10.17 24.09
C GLN A 7 12.45 8.77 24.65
N ASN A 8 11.70 8.72 25.72
CA ASN A 8 11.24 7.47 26.34
C ASN A 8 10.14 6.73 25.56
N GLU A 9 9.54 7.37 24.55
CA GLU A 9 8.55 6.74 23.66
C GLU A 9 9.19 6.25 22.33
N PHE A 10 10.46 6.54 22.10
CA PHE A 10 11.12 6.14 20.85
C PHE A 10 11.52 4.67 20.92
N VAL A 11 11.02 3.88 19.99
CA VAL A 11 11.40 2.48 19.79
C VAL A 11 11.99 2.34 18.39
N TYR A 12 13.28 2.06 18.34
CA TYR A 12 13.93 1.71 17.08
C TYR A 12 13.46 0.34 16.61
N THR A 13 13.05 0.24 15.35
CA THR A 13 12.71 -1.02 14.70
C THR A 13 13.78 -1.36 13.67
N ASP A 14 14.44 -2.50 13.85
CA ASP A 14 15.40 -3.00 12.88
C ASP A 14 14.67 -3.52 11.62
N LEU A 15 14.85 -2.82 10.51
CA LEU A 15 14.30 -3.19 9.21
C LEU A 15 15.21 -4.12 8.41
N SER A 16 16.39 -4.47 8.89
CA SER A 16 17.34 -5.33 8.20
C SER A 16 16.82 -6.76 8.00
N THR A 17 15.87 -7.21 8.82
CA THR A 17 15.20 -8.51 8.67
C THR A 17 14.35 -8.56 7.39
N LEU A 18 13.61 -7.48 7.08
CA LEU A 18 12.78 -7.38 5.87
C LEU A 18 13.59 -6.90 4.65
N PHE A 19 14.61 -6.08 4.89
CA PHE A 19 15.46 -5.47 3.88
C PHE A 19 16.93 -5.74 4.22
N PRO A 20 17.49 -6.88 3.82
CA PRO A 20 18.91 -7.20 4.08
C PRO A 20 19.85 -6.12 3.54
N GLY A 21 20.75 -5.65 4.39
CA GLY A 21 21.65 -4.54 4.07
C GLY A 21 21.17 -3.15 4.51
N TYR A 22 19.93 -3.03 5.00
CA TYR A 22 19.51 -1.81 5.68
C TYR A 22 20.34 -1.54 6.91
N LYS A 23 20.77 -0.29 7.06
CA LYS A 23 21.56 0.17 8.22
C LYS A 23 20.94 1.44 8.78
N TYR A 24 20.99 1.54 10.10
CA TYR A 24 20.64 2.75 10.83
C TYR A 24 21.78 3.07 11.78
N ASP A 25 22.34 4.25 11.64
CA ASP A 25 23.45 4.71 12.47
C ASP A 25 23.28 6.20 12.78
N HIS A 26 23.30 6.55 14.08
CA HIS A 26 23.23 7.92 14.58
C HIS A 26 22.13 8.79 13.94
N GLY A 27 20.92 8.23 13.75
CA GLY A 27 19.80 8.94 13.16
C GLY A 27 19.79 8.96 11.63
N VAL A 28 20.75 8.30 10.98
CA VAL A 28 20.85 8.20 9.52
C VAL A 28 20.56 6.75 9.12
N SER A 29 19.61 6.57 8.20
CA SER A 29 19.33 5.27 7.59
C SER A 29 19.88 5.20 6.16
N SER A 30 20.44 4.07 5.80
CA SER A 30 20.96 3.81 4.44
C SER A 30 20.53 2.45 3.92
N TYR A 31 20.35 2.35 2.62
CA TYR A 31 19.97 1.12 1.93
C TYR A 31 20.36 1.15 0.46
N ARG A 32 21.04 0.12 -0.04
CA ARG A 32 21.46 -0.03 -1.44
C ARG A 32 22.11 1.24 -2.04
N GLY A 33 23.02 1.87 -1.31
CA GLY A 33 23.69 3.10 -1.74
C GLY A 33 22.85 4.37 -1.62
N VAL A 34 21.60 4.29 -1.18
CA VAL A 34 20.79 5.46 -0.84
C VAL A 34 21.13 5.84 0.60
N GLU A 35 21.77 7.02 0.74
CA GLU A 35 21.99 7.63 2.04
C GLU A 35 20.79 8.44 2.45
N LYS A 36 20.49 8.43 3.75
CA LYS A 36 19.34 9.14 4.35
C LYS A 36 18.01 8.72 3.71
N VAL A 37 17.70 7.42 3.83
CA VAL A 37 16.32 6.98 3.60
C VAL A 37 15.44 7.81 4.52
N GLY A 38 14.64 8.72 3.93
CA GLY A 38 13.98 9.80 4.64
C GLY A 38 12.96 9.35 5.68
N GLU A 39 12.52 10.28 6.52
CA GLU A 39 11.47 10.07 7.52
C GLU A 39 10.06 9.94 6.90
N GLY A 40 9.94 10.14 5.62
CA GLY A 40 8.70 10.02 4.84
C GLY A 40 8.83 9.05 3.67
N GLY A 41 7.86 9.07 2.78
CA GLY A 41 7.90 8.31 1.53
C GLY A 41 9.07 8.76 0.65
N ARG A 42 9.60 7.84 -0.15
CA ARG A 42 10.68 8.15 -1.08
C ARG A 42 10.21 9.12 -2.16
N VAL A 43 10.97 10.19 -2.36
CA VAL A 43 10.86 11.08 -3.51
C VAL A 43 12.20 11.09 -4.24
N TRP A 44 12.15 10.76 -5.54
CA TRP A 44 13.33 10.67 -6.36
C TRP A 44 12.98 10.99 -7.82
N ALA A 45 13.88 11.63 -8.53
CA ALA A 45 13.72 11.93 -9.95
C ALA A 45 15.05 11.83 -10.68
N ARG A 46 14.99 11.40 -11.93
CA ARG A 46 16.09 11.43 -12.89
C ARG A 46 15.79 12.52 -13.91
N PRO A 47 16.48 13.67 -13.86
CA PRO A 47 16.26 14.74 -14.84
C PRO A 47 16.52 14.26 -16.26
N GLY A 48 15.70 14.72 -17.21
CA GLY A 48 15.85 14.36 -18.62
C GLY A 48 14.54 14.47 -19.38
N MET A 49 14.60 14.17 -20.67
CA MET A 49 13.44 14.02 -21.54
C MET A 49 13.23 12.53 -21.83
N TYR A 50 12.03 12.04 -21.61
CA TYR A 50 11.71 10.63 -21.73
C TYR A 50 10.49 10.42 -22.61
N THR A 51 10.45 9.32 -23.35
CA THR A 51 9.33 8.87 -24.15
C THR A 51 8.75 7.57 -23.60
N ASN A 52 7.52 7.25 -24.01
CA ASN A 52 6.84 6.02 -23.59
C ASN A 52 6.89 5.81 -22.07
N VAL A 53 6.49 6.83 -21.31
CA VAL A 53 6.46 6.79 -19.84
C VAL A 53 5.12 6.26 -19.36
N LYS A 54 5.15 5.25 -18.51
CA LYS A 54 3.96 4.74 -17.80
C LYS A 54 4.11 4.99 -16.31
N THR A 55 2.98 5.28 -15.67
CA THR A 55 2.89 5.45 -14.22
C THR A 55 2.25 4.21 -13.61
N PHE A 56 2.87 3.70 -12.57
CA PHE A 56 2.35 2.59 -11.76
C PHE A 56 2.21 3.04 -10.32
N ASP A 57 1.10 2.69 -9.69
CA ASP A 57 0.84 2.98 -8.29
C ASP A 57 0.83 1.69 -7.48
N VAL A 58 1.53 1.71 -6.34
CA VAL A 58 1.50 0.59 -5.39
C VAL A 58 0.17 0.58 -4.66
N ALA A 59 -0.57 -0.51 -4.79
CA ALA A 59 -1.87 -0.65 -4.14
C ALA A 59 -1.71 -0.69 -2.61
N SER A 60 -2.36 0.28 -1.92
CA SER A 60 -2.43 0.29 -0.45
C SER A 60 -1.06 0.17 0.22
N MET A 61 -0.07 0.99 -0.17
CA MET A 61 1.31 0.89 0.33
C MET A 61 1.41 0.96 1.86
N HIS A 62 0.83 1.96 2.50
CA HIS A 62 0.87 2.10 3.95
C HIS A 62 0.14 0.97 4.68
N PRO A 63 -1.07 0.56 4.28
CA PRO A 63 -1.71 -0.63 4.83
C PRO A 63 -0.87 -1.90 4.71
N HIS A 64 -0.27 -2.17 3.55
CA HIS A 64 0.60 -3.33 3.38
C HIS A 64 1.90 -3.23 4.19
N SER A 65 2.40 -2.03 4.43
CA SER A 65 3.54 -1.81 5.32
C SER A 65 3.18 -2.13 6.78
N ILE A 66 2.00 -1.74 7.24
CA ILE A 66 1.47 -2.13 8.56
C ILE A 66 1.40 -3.65 8.71
N ILE A 67 0.90 -4.33 7.67
CA ILE A 67 0.77 -5.79 7.64
C ILE A 67 2.15 -6.45 7.67
N ALA A 68 3.08 -6.02 6.82
CA ALA A 68 4.42 -6.56 6.74
C ALA A 68 5.23 -6.39 8.05
N LEU A 69 4.99 -5.29 8.76
CA LEU A 69 5.60 -5.00 10.05
C LEU A 69 4.90 -5.69 11.23
N ASN A 70 3.76 -6.35 10.99
CA ASN A 70 2.89 -6.91 12.04
C ASN A 70 2.64 -5.90 13.17
N LEU A 71 2.28 -4.67 12.79
CA LEU A 71 2.31 -3.51 13.68
C LEU A 71 1.33 -3.62 14.85
N PHE A 72 0.22 -4.34 14.66
CA PHE A 72 -0.84 -4.51 15.67
C PHE A 72 -0.79 -5.87 16.38
N GLY A 73 0.25 -6.69 16.14
CA GLY A 73 0.32 -8.08 16.60
C GLY A 73 -0.54 -9.02 15.74
N ASP A 74 -0.32 -10.32 15.88
CA ASP A 74 -0.85 -11.34 14.96
C ASP A 74 -2.36 -11.26 14.75
N ARG A 75 -3.11 -11.16 15.84
CA ARG A 75 -4.59 -11.18 15.80
C ARG A 75 -5.16 -9.96 15.09
N TYR A 76 -4.72 -8.76 15.46
CA TYR A 76 -5.27 -7.51 14.93
C TYR A 76 -4.70 -7.18 13.55
N THR A 77 -3.46 -7.53 13.28
CA THR A 77 -2.88 -7.40 11.94
C THR A 77 -3.58 -8.32 10.95
N ALA A 78 -3.93 -9.55 11.33
CA ALA A 78 -4.71 -10.44 10.49
C ALA A 78 -6.10 -9.88 10.16
N ARG A 79 -6.79 -9.28 11.13
CA ARG A 79 -8.08 -8.60 10.92
C ARG A 79 -7.95 -7.37 10.02
N PHE A 80 -6.90 -6.60 10.21
CA PHE A 80 -6.61 -5.44 9.36
C PHE A 80 -6.30 -5.87 7.92
N LYS A 81 -5.52 -6.94 7.74
CA LYS A 81 -5.27 -7.54 6.43
C LYS A 81 -6.56 -7.97 5.74
N ALA A 82 -7.45 -8.65 6.45
CA ALA A 82 -8.75 -9.06 5.90
C ALA A 82 -9.56 -7.86 5.39
N LEU A 83 -9.54 -6.74 6.10
CA LEU A 83 -10.20 -5.51 5.69
C LEU A 83 -9.57 -4.89 4.43
N VAL A 84 -8.24 -4.88 4.34
CA VAL A 84 -7.49 -4.41 3.16
C VAL A 84 -7.79 -5.29 1.94
N ASP A 85 -7.75 -6.60 2.10
CA ASP A 85 -8.05 -7.57 1.04
C ASP A 85 -9.49 -7.42 0.55
N ALA A 86 -10.45 -7.30 1.46
CA ALA A 86 -11.86 -7.08 1.14
C ALA A 86 -12.06 -5.79 0.31
N ARG A 87 -11.42 -4.70 0.69
CA ARG A 87 -11.47 -3.44 -0.06
C ARG A 87 -10.94 -3.59 -1.47
N ILE A 88 -9.83 -4.30 -1.66
CA ILE A 88 -9.21 -4.51 -2.98
C ILE A 88 -10.15 -5.33 -3.87
N VAL A 89 -10.71 -6.40 -3.36
CA VAL A 89 -11.62 -7.27 -4.11
C VAL A 89 -12.91 -6.53 -4.49
N ILE A 90 -13.51 -5.78 -3.57
CA ILE A 90 -14.70 -4.96 -3.86
C ILE A 90 -14.40 -3.91 -4.95
N LYS A 91 -13.23 -3.27 -4.91
CA LYS A 91 -12.80 -2.31 -5.93
C LYS A 91 -12.71 -2.95 -7.32
N HIS A 92 -12.17 -4.16 -7.40
CA HIS A 92 -12.07 -4.90 -8.67
C HIS A 92 -13.46 -5.35 -9.14
N LEU A 93 -14.28 -5.82 -8.23
CA LEU A 93 -15.66 -6.21 -8.54
C LEU A 93 -16.49 -5.04 -9.10
N ALA A 94 -16.32 -3.83 -8.54
CA ALA A 94 -16.96 -2.62 -9.05
C ALA A 94 -16.63 -2.37 -10.52
N LYS A 95 -15.37 -2.52 -10.91
CA LYS A 95 -14.94 -2.39 -12.32
C LYS A 95 -15.54 -3.48 -13.21
N THR A 96 -15.64 -4.70 -12.71
CA THR A 96 -16.27 -5.80 -13.44
C THR A 96 -17.76 -5.60 -13.60
N ARG A 97 -18.45 -5.09 -12.57
CA ARG A 97 -19.87 -4.71 -12.66
C ARG A 97 -20.10 -3.59 -13.67
N GLU A 98 -19.23 -2.59 -13.74
CA GLU A 98 -19.30 -1.54 -14.75
C GLU A 98 -19.26 -2.09 -16.19
N LYS A 99 -18.50 -3.17 -16.44
CA LYS A 99 -18.52 -3.84 -17.75
C LYS A 99 -19.86 -4.44 -18.08
N VAL A 100 -20.60 -4.96 -17.10
CA VAL A 100 -21.97 -5.46 -17.29
C VAL A 100 -22.91 -4.30 -17.62
N GLU A 101 -22.86 -3.22 -16.86
CA GLU A 101 -23.69 -2.03 -17.03
C GLU A 101 -23.45 -1.34 -18.36
N THR A 102 -22.22 -1.42 -18.90
CA THR A 102 -21.86 -0.85 -20.22
C THR A 102 -22.00 -1.84 -21.39
N GLY A 103 -22.56 -3.02 -21.15
CA GLY A 103 -22.81 -4.03 -22.19
C GLY A 103 -21.56 -4.79 -22.67
N LYS A 104 -20.42 -4.65 -21.99
CA LYS A 104 -19.15 -5.34 -22.33
C LYS A 104 -19.06 -6.74 -21.76
N MET A 105 -19.96 -7.10 -20.86
CA MET A 105 -20.01 -8.38 -20.15
C MET A 105 -21.46 -8.73 -19.86
N THR A 106 -21.80 -10.03 -19.88
CA THR A 106 -23.12 -10.52 -19.45
C THR A 106 -23.18 -10.73 -17.94
N GLU A 107 -24.41 -10.81 -17.38
CA GLU A 107 -24.60 -11.17 -15.97
C GLU A 107 -24.00 -12.55 -15.64
N SER A 108 -24.14 -13.52 -16.54
CA SER A 108 -23.59 -14.87 -16.36
C SER A 108 -22.07 -14.82 -16.28
N GLU A 109 -21.40 -14.09 -17.19
CA GLU A 109 -19.94 -13.89 -17.18
C GLU A 109 -19.48 -13.19 -15.88
N PHE A 110 -20.26 -12.24 -15.37
CA PHE A 110 -19.98 -11.57 -14.11
C PHE A 110 -19.96 -12.55 -12.94
N TYR A 111 -20.96 -13.42 -12.82
CA TYR A 111 -21.03 -14.42 -11.72
C TYR A 111 -19.92 -15.48 -11.83
N GLU A 112 -19.40 -15.76 -13.01
CA GLU A 112 -18.30 -16.68 -13.24
C GLU A 112 -16.91 -16.00 -13.16
N SER A 113 -16.86 -14.68 -13.02
CA SER A 113 -15.63 -13.91 -12.95
C SER A 113 -14.78 -14.28 -11.72
N GLN A 114 -13.48 -14.09 -11.84
CA GLN A 114 -12.57 -14.29 -10.70
C GLN A 114 -12.91 -13.34 -9.55
N GLU A 115 -13.30 -12.11 -9.86
CA GLU A 115 -13.69 -11.10 -8.87
C GLU A 115 -14.92 -11.53 -8.05
N ALA A 116 -15.92 -12.14 -8.68
CA ALA A 116 -17.08 -12.69 -7.98
C ALA A 116 -16.71 -13.89 -7.10
N LYS A 117 -15.82 -14.76 -7.57
CA LYS A 117 -15.29 -15.88 -6.79
C LYS A 117 -14.49 -15.39 -5.58
N ASP A 118 -13.67 -14.37 -5.76
CA ASP A 118 -12.87 -13.78 -4.68
C ASP A 118 -13.76 -13.19 -3.58
N ILE A 119 -14.88 -12.52 -3.94
CA ILE A 119 -15.87 -12.04 -2.98
C ILE A 119 -16.48 -13.20 -2.17
N GLU A 120 -16.86 -14.28 -2.82
CA GLU A 120 -17.43 -15.45 -2.11
C GLU A 120 -16.42 -16.06 -1.13
N ILE A 121 -15.14 -16.11 -1.51
CA ILE A 121 -14.09 -16.64 -0.64
C ILE A 121 -13.80 -15.71 0.54
N ILE A 122 -13.57 -14.43 0.29
CA ILE A 122 -13.17 -13.45 1.32
C ILE A 122 -14.28 -13.23 2.34
N PHE A 123 -15.53 -13.23 1.91
CA PHE A 123 -16.69 -13.02 2.79
C PHE A 123 -17.37 -14.32 3.24
N ASP A 124 -16.84 -15.48 2.88
CA ASP A 124 -17.42 -16.79 3.20
C ASP A 124 -18.93 -16.84 2.88
N GLY A 125 -19.30 -16.33 1.71
CA GLY A 125 -20.69 -16.25 1.24
C GLY A 125 -21.58 -15.25 1.98
N ALA A 126 -21.07 -14.47 2.93
CA ALA A 126 -21.88 -13.54 3.73
C ALA A 126 -22.29 -12.28 2.96
N PHE A 127 -21.52 -11.86 1.95
CA PHE A 127 -21.80 -10.64 1.17
C PHE A 127 -22.69 -10.93 -0.05
N LYS A 128 -23.92 -11.38 0.19
CA LYS A 128 -24.85 -11.78 -0.89
C LYS A 128 -25.32 -10.62 -1.76
N THR A 129 -25.38 -9.41 -1.22
CA THR A 129 -25.88 -8.22 -1.92
C THR A 129 -24.99 -7.75 -3.07
N TYR A 130 -23.77 -8.26 -3.19
CA TYR A 130 -22.88 -7.91 -4.32
C TYR A 130 -23.48 -8.31 -5.68
N LYS A 131 -24.36 -9.30 -5.70
CA LYS A 131 -25.01 -9.80 -6.93
C LYS A 131 -25.97 -8.79 -7.55
N SER A 132 -26.57 -7.93 -6.72
CA SER A 132 -27.54 -6.92 -7.14
C SER A 132 -26.99 -5.48 -7.04
N ALA A 133 -25.84 -5.30 -6.44
CA ALA A 133 -25.24 -3.99 -6.26
C ALA A 133 -24.76 -3.40 -7.60
N SER A 134 -24.96 -2.08 -7.78
CA SER A 134 -24.42 -1.33 -8.91
C SER A 134 -22.90 -1.13 -8.75
N SER A 135 -22.23 -0.79 -9.85
CA SER A 135 -20.80 -0.43 -9.83
C SER A 135 -20.55 0.79 -8.93
N GLU A 136 -21.48 1.74 -8.89
CA GLU A 136 -21.41 2.91 -8.02
C GLU A 136 -21.50 2.52 -6.54
N GLU A 137 -22.46 1.67 -6.16
CA GLU A 137 -22.60 1.18 -4.78
C GLU A 137 -21.36 0.43 -4.32
N LEU A 138 -20.80 -0.44 -5.17
CA LEU A 138 -19.55 -1.16 -4.88
C LEU A 138 -18.36 -0.22 -4.76
N SER A 139 -18.26 0.79 -5.62
CA SER A 139 -17.21 1.81 -5.55
C SER A 139 -17.30 2.65 -4.29
N ASN A 140 -18.52 3.04 -3.90
CA ASN A 140 -18.77 3.78 -2.66
C ASN A 140 -18.37 2.96 -1.43
N LEU A 141 -18.68 1.67 -1.41
CA LEU A 141 -18.27 0.76 -0.33
C LEU A 141 -16.74 0.63 -0.27
N ALA A 142 -16.07 0.45 -1.41
CA ALA A 142 -14.60 0.40 -1.47
C ALA A 142 -13.97 1.70 -0.97
N ASN A 143 -14.55 2.87 -1.27
CA ASN A 143 -14.08 4.17 -0.80
C ASN A 143 -14.30 4.36 0.70
N ALA A 144 -15.43 3.90 1.25
CA ALA A 144 -15.69 3.91 2.68
C ALA A 144 -14.66 3.06 3.44
N LEU A 145 -14.37 1.86 2.93
CA LEU A 145 -13.32 0.99 3.49
C LEU A 145 -11.93 1.63 3.40
N LYS A 146 -11.60 2.29 2.28
CA LYS A 146 -10.34 3.04 2.13
C LYS A 146 -10.21 4.13 3.19
N THR A 147 -11.28 4.87 3.44
CA THR A 147 -11.29 5.92 4.47
C THR A 147 -11.06 5.34 5.86
N ALA A 148 -11.73 4.24 6.19
CA ALA A 148 -11.53 3.55 7.47
C ALA A 148 -10.09 3.04 7.64
N ILE A 149 -9.53 2.40 6.61
CA ILE A 149 -8.14 1.90 6.60
C ILE A 149 -7.14 3.04 6.78
N ASN A 150 -7.32 4.17 6.08
CA ASN A 150 -6.44 5.33 6.20
C ASN A 150 -6.56 6.01 7.59
N SER A 151 -7.75 5.99 8.18
CA SER A 151 -7.96 6.48 9.54
C SER A 151 -7.19 5.65 10.57
N VAL A 152 -7.19 4.33 10.42
CA VAL A 152 -6.37 3.43 11.28
C VAL A 152 -4.88 3.78 11.13
N TYR A 153 -4.38 3.98 9.92
CA TYR A 153 -2.99 4.41 9.71
C TYR A 153 -2.69 5.74 10.41
N GLY A 154 -3.56 6.74 10.28
CA GLY A 154 -3.40 8.03 10.97
C GLY A 154 -3.37 7.90 12.49
N LEU A 155 -4.15 6.98 13.06
CA LEU A 155 -4.18 6.73 14.49
C LEU A 155 -2.88 6.10 15.03
N THR A 156 -2.11 5.39 14.21
CA THR A 156 -0.85 4.76 14.64
C THR A 156 0.18 5.77 15.10
N SER A 157 0.16 7.00 14.57
CA SER A 157 1.07 8.09 14.92
C SER A 157 0.38 9.29 15.60
N ALA A 158 -0.88 9.15 16.00
CA ALA A 158 -1.62 10.21 16.64
C ALA A 158 -0.98 10.64 17.96
N LYS A 159 -1.12 11.94 18.31
CA LYS A 159 -0.55 12.50 19.54
C LYS A 159 -1.35 12.14 20.80
N PHE A 160 -2.59 11.68 20.63
CA PHE A 160 -3.46 11.27 21.73
C PHE A 160 -3.47 9.75 21.87
N GLU A 161 -3.74 9.28 23.08
CA GLU A 161 -3.84 7.84 23.37
C GLU A 161 -5.01 7.20 22.62
N ASN A 162 -4.73 6.10 21.94
CA ASN A 162 -5.72 5.27 21.26
C ASN A 162 -5.19 3.85 21.07
N ALA A 163 -6.08 2.91 20.78
CA ALA A 163 -5.77 1.49 20.65
C ALA A 163 -4.80 1.14 19.48
N PHE A 164 -4.63 2.03 18.52
CA PHE A 164 -3.78 1.82 17.33
C PHE A 164 -2.43 2.55 17.42
N ARG A 165 -2.23 3.36 18.46
CA ARG A 165 -0.96 4.07 18.65
C ARG A 165 0.17 3.07 18.86
N ASP A 166 1.23 3.20 18.07
CA ASP A 166 2.39 2.32 18.15
C ASP A 166 3.68 3.16 18.24
N PRO A 167 4.51 2.96 19.29
CA PRO A 167 5.78 3.68 19.44
C PRO A 167 6.70 3.56 18.23
N ARG A 168 6.67 2.45 17.50
CA ARG A 168 7.49 2.26 16.30
C ARG A 168 7.08 3.23 15.18
N ASN A 169 5.77 3.55 15.05
CA ASN A 169 5.32 4.49 14.02
C ASN A 169 5.53 5.96 14.41
N ILE A 170 5.97 6.21 15.64
CA ILE A 170 6.44 7.53 16.05
C ILE A 170 7.67 7.96 15.21
N ASP A 171 8.48 7.00 14.78
CA ASP A 171 9.61 7.20 13.86
C ASP A 171 9.24 6.99 12.38
N ASN A 172 7.97 7.07 12.03
CA ASN A 172 7.47 6.84 10.68
C ASN A 172 7.88 5.50 10.06
N ILE A 173 7.95 4.44 10.85
CA ILE A 173 8.40 3.11 10.40
C ILE A 173 7.59 2.60 9.20
N VAL A 174 6.30 2.92 9.14
CA VAL A 174 5.42 2.53 8.03
C VAL A 174 5.86 3.21 6.73
N ALA A 175 6.15 4.52 6.77
CA ALA A 175 6.64 5.27 5.61
C ALA A 175 8.05 4.84 5.21
N LYS A 176 8.93 4.57 6.17
CA LYS A 176 10.28 4.04 5.93
C LYS A 176 10.24 2.69 5.21
N ARG A 177 9.38 1.77 5.66
CA ARG A 177 9.19 0.49 4.98
C ARG A 177 8.75 0.68 3.54
N GLY A 178 7.82 1.58 3.28
CA GLY A 178 7.38 1.93 1.93
C GLY A 178 8.52 2.50 1.07
N ALA A 179 9.36 3.37 1.63
CA ALA A 179 10.52 3.92 0.93
C ALA A 179 11.54 2.84 0.56
N LEU A 180 11.84 1.90 1.46
CA LEU A 180 12.73 0.77 1.19
C LEU A 180 12.18 -0.16 0.11
N PHE A 181 10.87 -0.43 0.14
CA PHE A 181 10.18 -1.18 -0.90
C PHE A 181 10.33 -0.51 -2.27
N MET A 182 10.18 0.82 -2.35
CA MET A 182 10.32 1.56 -3.60
C MET A 182 11.75 1.56 -4.12
N ILE A 183 12.75 1.54 -3.26
CA ILE A 183 14.17 1.36 -3.65
C ILE A 183 14.36 -0.02 -4.28
N ASP A 184 13.86 -1.07 -3.66
CA ASP A 184 13.91 -2.43 -4.22
C ASP A 184 13.17 -2.52 -5.56
N LEU A 185 11.99 -1.93 -5.66
CA LEU A 185 11.22 -1.89 -6.90
C LEU A 185 11.97 -1.18 -8.02
N GLN A 186 12.63 -0.06 -7.73
CA GLN A 186 13.47 0.65 -8.70
C GLN A 186 14.58 -0.26 -9.23
N HIS A 187 15.31 -0.92 -8.34
CA HIS A 187 16.39 -1.85 -8.72
C HIS A 187 15.86 -3.01 -9.59
N GLU A 188 14.71 -3.58 -9.21
CA GLU A 188 14.11 -4.68 -9.96
C GLU A 188 13.66 -4.26 -11.36
N VAL A 189 13.01 -3.11 -11.48
CA VAL A 189 12.59 -2.55 -12.78
C VAL A 189 13.80 -2.29 -13.68
N GLU A 190 14.86 -1.68 -13.14
CA GLU A 190 16.08 -1.39 -13.89
C GLU A 190 16.82 -2.67 -14.27
N ALA A 191 16.85 -3.69 -13.42
CA ALA A 191 17.43 -4.99 -13.73
C ALA A 191 16.70 -5.71 -14.88
N ARG A 192 15.41 -5.43 -15.08
CA ARG A 192 14.60 -5.95 -16.18
C ARG A 192 14.62 -5.08 -17.44
N GLY A 193 15.44 -4.04 -17.48
CA GLY A 193 15.64 -3.18 -18.65
C GLY A 193 14.73 -1.96 -18.72
N GLY A 194 13.87 -1.70 -17.74
CA GLY A 194 13.10 -0.48 -17.63
C GLY A 194 13.98 0.68 -17.12
N THR A 195 13.59 1.91 -17.42
CA THR A 195 14.26 3.11 -16.90
C THR A 195 13.32 3.83 -15.95
N VAL A 196 13.63 3.82 -14.66
CA VAL A 196 12.86 4.58 -13.66
C VAL A 196 13.24 6.05 -13.79
N VAL A 197 12.22 6.90 -13.94
CA VAL A 197 12.40 8.34 -14.14
C VAL A 197 11.91 9.18 -12.97
N HIS A 198 10.94 8.68 -12.21
CA HIS A 198 10.41 9.40 -11.05
C HIS A 198 9.76 8.43 -10.05
N ILE A 199 9.97 8.71 -8.77
CA ILE A 199 9.29 8.04 -7.65
C ILE A 199 8.71 9.12 -6.75
N LYS A 200 7.46 8.94 -6.33
CA LYS A 200 6.81 9.78 -5.32
C LYS A 200 5.95 8.91 -4.41
N THR A 201 6.45 8.62 -3.23
CA THR A 201 5.82 7.81 -2.17
C THR A 201 5.41 6.42 -2.67
N ASP A 202 4.25 6.27 -3.26
CA ASP A 202 3.64 5.01 -3.74
C ASP A 202 3.53 4.92 -5.27
N SER A 203 4.06 5.90 -5.98
CA SER A 203 3.99 6.02 -7.44
C SER A 203 5.38 5.93 -8.06
N ILE A 204 5.50 5.17 -9.13
CA ILE A 204 6.73 5.01 -9.92
C ILE A 204 6.43 5.26 -11.40
N LYS A 205 7.24 6.09 -12.04
CA LYS A 205 7.19 6.33 -13.49
C LYS A 205 8.37 5.65 -14.17
N VAL A 206 8.06 4.87 -15.18
CA VAL A 206 9.03 4.06 -15.93
C VAL A 206 8.95 4.41 -17.41
N SER A 207 10.09 4.75 -18.01
CA SER A 207 10.23 4.91 -19.45
C SER A 207 10.57 3.56 -20.08
N ASN A 208 9.91 3.26 -21.20
CA ASN A 208 10.06 1.97 -21.92
C ASN A 208 9.91 0.74 -21.00
N PRO A 209 8.79 0.62 -20.28
CA PRO A 209 8.57 -0.54 -19.43
C PRO A 209 8.48 -1.81 -20.29
N THR A 210 9.00 -2.92 -19.76
CA THR A 210 8.79 -4.24 -20.36
C THR A 210 7.31 -4.65 -20.25
N PRO A 211 6.78 -5.49 -21.16
CA PRO A 211 5.37 -5.87 -21.18
C PRO A 211 4.87 -6.70 -20.00
N GLU A 212 5.74 -7.20 -19.13
CA GLU A 212 5.39 -8.03 -17.96
C GLU A 212 5.17 -7.24 -16.69
#